data_69b859764f0976262c6708ff1578d6d0
#
_entry.id   69b859764f0976262c6708ff1578d6d0
#
_cell.length_a   1.000
_cell.length_b   1.000
_cell.length_c   1.000
_cell.angle_alpha   90.00
_cell.angle_beta   90.00
_cell.angle_gamma   90.00
#
_symmetry.space_group_name_H-M   'P 1'
#
loop_
_entity.id
_entity.type
_entity.pdbx_description
1 polymer ?
#
loop_
_entity_poly.entity_id
_entity_poly.type
_entity_poly.pdbx_seq_one_letter_code
_entity_poly.pdbx_strand_id
1 'polypeptide(L)'
;MIKETSRELITKLNGFEINQTKDLVIRGQKYTFNVYRIPISNLNYNVKNGRISTWMQSNGEKIKDKSTTEINNIIEEAIYSENKDQMDKTMRDIEENGQMIPGVVLSNGVVIDGNRRFTCIRRLKRFTGKIDSDYFNAVILDEEISKNENDIKRIEYNLQFAAEERKDYNPVDKMYDLYHQVIETKNFTLDEYCAATKMKKSDAETFLEAAIVTKEFLDYIGCDKWDYAKKVNIHGHMDEIAKHLKYFKNKEPNIYEMMKLIMFNMEIVKPKKDVGKYVRNLTNNFKKAKEDSKEKFLQEQEEINEKIKPIINDDSLSYDEKIAKIENYDDEDLAIEMYNSVQTLSYVVETQDMNVSKKMDNIFQLLKEVDEDSVPFLPQRDLISLKNTTRCLEDKIERIKNKLNEYEKDSNQH
;
A
#
# COMPACT_ATOMS: atom_id res chain seq x y z
N MET A 1 -17.66 -0.02 -37.36
CA MET A 1 -17.11 -1.01 -38.28
C MET A 1 -17.09 -2.34 -37.55
N ILE A 2 -17.73 -3.38 -38.05
CA ILE A 2 -17.66 -4.73 -37.46
C ILE A 2 -16.31 -5.32 -37.89
N LYS A 3 -15.50 -5.74 -36.89
CA LYS A 3 -14.23 -6.39 -37.17
C LYS A 3 -14.46 -7.90 -37.19
N GLU A 4 -14.29 -8.49 -38.37
CA GLU A 4 -14.39 -9.94 -38.56
C GLU A 4 -13.12 -10.61 -38.01
N THR A 5 -13.30 -11.56 -37.07
CA THR A 5 -12.23 -12.41 -36.59
C THR A 5 -11.94 -13.49 -37.64
N SER A 6 -10.66 -13.78 -37.88
CA SER A 6 -10.32 -14.78 -38.91
C SER A 6 -10.91 -16.15 -38.57
N ARG A 7 -11.38 -16.86 -39.60
CA ARG A 7 -11.92 -18.21 -39.45
C ARG A 7 -10.90 -19.18 -38.84
N GLU A 8 -9.62 -18.94 -39.11
CA GLU A 8 -8.51 -19.72 -38.56
C GLU A 8 -8.42 -19.60 -37.03
N LEU A 9 -8.53 -18.35 -36.44
CA LEU A 9 -8.53 -18.14 -35.02
C LEU A 9 -9.73 -18.79 -34.33
N ILE A 10 -10.91 -18.69 -34.91
CA ILE A 10 -12.13 -19.33 -34.44
C ILE A 10 -11.96 -20.86 -34.42
N THR A 11 -11.43 -21.43 -35.51
CA THR A 11 -11.18 -22.88 -35.62
C THR A 11 -10.13 -23.33 -34.61
N LYS A 12 -9.04 -22.55 -34.42
CA LYS A 12 -7.98 -22.84 -33.44
C LYS A 12 -8.51 -22.91 -32.00
N LEU A 13 -9.45 -22.03 -31.66
CA LEU A 13 -10.06 -22.01 -30.33
C LEU A 13 -11.33 -22.89 -30.24
N ASN A 14 -11.72 -23.58 -31.33
CA ASN A 14 -12.97 -24.34 -31.41
C ASN A 14 -14.21 -23.54 -30.95
N GLY A 15 -14.18 -22.21 -31.18
CA GLY A 15 -15.27 -21.32 -30.83
C GLY A 15 -16.36 -21.30 -31.89
N PHE A 16 -17.60 -21.08 -31.47
CA PHE A 16 -18.71 -20.82 -32.37
C PHE A 16 -19.39 -19.50 -32.02
N GLU A 17 -19.80 -18.79 -33.07
CA GLU A 17 -20.45 -17.49 -32.97
C GLU A 17 -21.82 -17.61 -32.30
N ILE A 18 -22.13 -16.65 -31.44
CA ILE A 18 -23.45 -16.48 -30.82
C ILE A 18 -24.00 -15.11 -31.21
N ASN A 19 -25.31 -14.95 -31.13
CA ASN A 19 -25.95 -13.68 -31.53
C ASN A 19 -25.74 -12.60 -30.45
N GLN A 20 -24.46 -12.22 -30.21
CA GLN A 20 -24.04 -11.18 -29.28
C GLN A 20 -22.82 -10.47 -29.85
N THR A 21 -22.72 -9.18 -29.59
CA THR A 21 -21.55 -8.36 -29.95
C THR A 21 -21.01 -7.62 -28.71
N LYS A 22 -19.73 -7.23 -28.78
CA LYS A 22 -19.08 -6.38 -27.78
C LYS A 22 -18.26 -5.30 -28.46
N ASP A 23 -18.42 -4.06 -28.00
CA ASP A 23 -17.64 -2.93 -28.46
C ASP A 23 -16.32 -2.81 -27.70
N LEU A 24 -15.22 -2.59 -28.40
CA LEU A 24 -13.89 -2.34 -27.87
C LEU A 24 -13.30 -1.08 -28.48
N VAL A 25 -12.53 -0.33 -27.70
CA VAL A 25 -11.73 0.80 -28.20
C VAL A 25 -10.28 0.34 -28.34
N ILE A 26 -9.77 0.34 -29.56
CA ILE A 26 -8.40 -0.06 -29.90
C ILE A 26 -7.73 1.08 -30.62
N ARG A 27 -6.58 1.56 -30.13
CA ARG A 27 -5.84 2.71 -30.69
C ARG A 27 -6.75 3.94 -30.90
N GLY A 28 -7.67 4.20 -29.94
CA GLY A 28 -8.60 5.33 -30.00
C GLY A 28 -9.80 5.17 -30.94
N GLN A 29 -9.92 4.08 -31.65
CA GLN A 29 -11.05 3.78 -32.53
C GLN A 29 -11.98 2.72 -31.93
N LYS A 30 -13.28 2.90 -32.10
CA LYS A 30 -14.30 1.97 -31.64
C LYS A 30 -14.55 0.90 -32.69
N TYR A 31 -14.44 -0.35 -32.27
CA TYR A 31 -14.75 -1.53 -33.09
C TYR A 31 -15.82 -2.38 -32.42
N THR A 32 -16.71 -2.94 -33.17
CA THR A 32 -17.71 -3.94 -32.74
C THR A 32 -17.22 -5.32 -33.13
N PHE A 33 -17.14 -6.23 -32.19
CA PHE A 33 -16.69 -7.61 -32.41
C PHE A 33 -17.84 -8.59 -32.17
N ASN A 34 -17.89 -9.67 -32.92
CA ASN A 34 -18.75 -10.81 -32.66
C ASN A 34 -18.25 -11.57 -31.43
N VAL A 35 -19.19 -12.10 -30.64
CA VAL A 35 -18.89 -12.94 -29.48
C VAL A 35 -18.93 -14.39 -29.84
N TYR A 36 -17.98 -15.15 -29.35
CA TYR A 36 -17.83 -16.58 -29.57
C TYR A 36 -17.96 -17.32 -28.24
N ARG A 37 -18.63 -18.48 -28.29
CA ARG A 37 -18.71 -19.43 -27.21
C ARG A 37 -17.50 -20.37 -27.31
N ILE A 38 -16.54 -20.28 -26.42
CA ILE A 38 -15.24 -20.93 -26.51
C ILE A 38 -15.10 -21.97 -25.39
N PRO A 39 -14.70 -23.23 -25.70
CA PRO A 39 -14.44 -24.23 -24.67
C PRO A 39 -13.40 -23.74 -23.70
N ILE A 40 -13.68 -23.83 -22.36
CA ILE A 40 -12.75 -23.36 -21.32
C ILE A 40 -11.43 -24.12 -21.30
N SER A 41 -11.40 -25.34 -21.84
CA SER A 41 -10.17 -26.14 -22.02
C SER A 41 -9.16 -25.49 -22.96
N ASN A 42 -9.59 -24.60 -23.83
CA ASN A 42 -8.75 -23.91 -24.84
C ASN A 42 -8.32 -22.52 -24.36
N LEU A 43 -8.67 -22.16 -23.14
CA LEU A 43 -8.40 -20.84 -22.55
C LEU A 43 -7.44 -20.93 -21.39
N ASN A 44 -6.64 -19.89 -21.26
CA ASN A 44 -5.63 -19.75 -20.21
C ASN A 44 -5.75 -18.38 -19.53
N TYR A 45 -5.35 -18.31 -18.27
CA TYR A 45 -5.23 -17.03 -17.57
C TYR A 45 -4.09 -16.18 -18.13
N ASN A 46 -4.29 -14.87 -18.11
CA ASN A 46 -3.21 -13.93 -18.36
C ASN A 46 -2.33 -13.80 -17.11
N VAL A 47 -1.11 -14.36 -17.15
CA VAL A 47 -0.12 -14.23 -16.05
C VAL A 47 0.33 -12.77 -15.82
N LYS A 48 0.14 -11.88 -16.82
CA LYS A 48 0.43 -10.44 -16.74
C LYS A 48 -0.80 -9.61 -16.33
N ASN A 49 -1.85 -10.24 -15.81
CA ASN A 49 -3.07 -9.55 -15.38
C ASN A 49 -2.79 -8.64 -14.18
N GLY A 50 -3.14 -7.34 -14.30
CA GLY A 50 -2.93 -6.35 -13.25
C GLY A 50 -3.54 -6.71 -11.88
N ARG A 51 -4.65 -7.46 -11.84
CA ARG A 51 -5.30 -7.87 -10.58
C ARG A 51 -4.48 -8.86 -9.75
N ILE A 52 -3.65 -9.65 -10.39
CA ILE A 52 -2.77 -10.63 -9.71
C ILE A 52 -1.30 -10.25 -9.82
N SER A 53 -1.01 -9.01 -10.20
CA SER A 53 0.36 -8.56 -10.47
C SER A 53 1.26 -8.64 -9.25
N THR A 54 0.80 -8.21 -8.08
CA THR A 54 1.55 -8.32 -6.82
C THR A 54 1.73 -9.78 -6.40
N TRP A 55 0.68 -10.60 -6.54
CA TRP A 55 0.76 -12.03 -6.28
C TRP A 55 1.73 -12.73 -7.25
N MET A 56 1.69 -12.37 -8.53
CA MET A 56 2.62 -12.92 -9.54
C MET A 56 4.06 -12.52 -9.28
N GLN A 57 4.31 -11.28 -8.86
CA GLN A 57 5.64 -10.83 -8.46
C GLN A 57 6.20 -11.70 -7.32
N SER A 58 5.37 -12.03 -6.34
CA SER A 58 5.78 -12.81 -5.17
C SER A 58 5.89 -14.32 -5.43
N ASN A 59 5.11 -14.86 -6.39
CA ASN A 59 4.96 -16.28 -6.61
C ASN A 59 5.37 -16.76 -8.02
N GLY A 60 5.84 -15.85 -8.88
CA GLY A 60 6.19 -16.18 -10.29
C GLY A 60 7.19 -17.33 -10.41
N GLU A 61 8.18 -17.40 -9.54
CA GLU A 61 9.15 -18.50 -9.53
C GLU A 61 8.51 -19.87 -9.24
N LYS A 62 7.44 -19.91 -8.43
CA LYS A 62 6.72 -21.18 -8.10
C LYS A 62 5.98 -21.78 -9.30
N ILE A 63 5.72 -21.00 -10.34
CA ILE A 63 4.98 -21.46 -11.53
C ILE A 63 5.86 -21.64 -12.75
N LYS A 64 7.14 -21.28 -12.71
CA LYS A 64 8.06 -21.21 -13.84
C LYS A 64 8.19 -22.54 -14.59
N ASP A 65 8.25 -23.66 -13.85
CA ASP A 65 8.44 -25.00 -14.44
C ASP A 65 7.15 -25.84 -14.47
N LYS A 66 5.98 -25.20 -14.28
CA LYS A 66 4.70 -25.91 -14.24
C LYS A 66 4.02 -25.96 -15.61
N SER A 67 3.23 -27.00 -15.79
CA SER A 67 2.35 -27.12 -16.96
C SER A 67 1.29 -26.02 -16.99
N THR A 68 0.80 -25.67 -18.17
CA THR A 68 -0.27 -24.68 -18.35
C THR A 68 -1.50 -25.00 -17.48
N THR A 69 -1.86 -26.27 -17.32
CA THR A 69 -2.98 -26.70 -16.48
C THR A 69 -2.71 -26.39 -15.00
N GLU A 70 -1.52 -26.66 -14.51
CA GLU A 70 -1.14 -26.34 -13.13
C GLU A 70 -1.12 -24.85 -12.89
N ILE A 71 -0.57 -24.07 -13.83
CA ILE A 71 -0.56 -22.59 -13.78
C ILE A 71 -1.99 -22.07 -13.70
N ASN A 72 -2.88 -22.57 -14.56
CA ASN A 72 -4.29 -22.17 -14.55
C ASN A 72 -4.97 -22.48 -13.21
N ASN A 73 -4.68 -23.61 -12.58
CA ASN A 73 -5.26 -23.96 -11.29
C ASN A 73 -4.72 -23.07 -10.15
N ILE A 74 -3.45 -22.74 -10.18
CA ILE A 74 -2.81 -21.85 -9.18
C ILE A 74 -3.38 -20.44 -9.30
N ILE A 75 -3.49 -19.89 -10.53
CA ILE A 75 -4.04 -18.55 -10.75
C ILE A 75 -5.54 -18.50 -10.40
N GLU A 76 -6.29 -19.56 -10.73
CA GLU A 76 -7.71 -19.71 -10.33
C GLU A 76 -7.88 -19.54 -8.82
N GLU A 77 -7.05 -20.23 -8.03
CA GLU A 77 -7.11 -20.17 -6.58
C GLU A 77 -6.69 -18.78 -6.06
N ALA A 78 -5.67 -18.17 -6.64
CA ALA A 78 -5.24 -16.82 -6.29
C ALA A 78 -6.37 -15.79 -6.50
N ILE A 79 -7.02 -15.81 -7.67
CA ILE A 79 -8.14 -14.91 -8.00
C ILE A 79 -9.35 -15.15 -7.08
N TYR A 80 -9.66 -16.42 -6.81
CA TYR A 80 -10.78 -16.76 -5.94
C TYR A 80 -10.56 -16.34 -4.49
N SER A 81 -9.35 -16.56 -3.97
CA SER A 81 -8.97 -16.26 -2.59
C SER A 81 -8.91 -14.76 -2.30
N GLU A 82 -8.74 -13.93 -3.33
CA GLU A 82 -8.68 -12.47 -3.18
C GLU A 82 -9.98 -11.87 -2.58
N ASN A 83 -11.14 -12.37 -3.02
CA ASN A 83 -12.44 -11.95 -2.49
C ASN A 83 -13.48 -13.05 -2.67
N LYS A 84 -13.47 -14.04 -1.77
CA LYS A 84 -14.34 -15.23 -1.83
C LYS A 84 -15.82 -14.86 -1.88
N ASP A 85 -16.27 -13.95 -1.03
CA ASP A 85 -17.70 -13.57 -0.93
C ASP A 85 -18.21 -12.98 -2.25
N GLN A 86 -17.42 -12.14 -2.90
CA GLN A 86 -17.76 -11.57 -4.19
C GLN A 86 -17.72 -12.60 -5.31
N MET A 87 -16.75 -13.52 -5.26
CA MET A 87 -16.64 -14.62 -6.21
C MET A 87 -17.84 -15.57 -6.10
N ASP A 88 -18.27 -15.90 -4.89
CA ASP A 88 -19.43 -16.76 -4.65
C ASP A 88 -20.74 -16.12 -5.13
N LYS A 89 -20.90 -14.79 -4.95
CA LYS A 89 -22.02 -14.03 -5.51
C LYS A 89 -21.99 -14.09 -7.05
N THR A 90 -20.85 -13.88 -7.66
CA THR A 90 -20.68 -13.95 -9.12
C THR A 90 -20.94 -15.37 -9.65
N MET A 91 -20.51 -16.40 -8.93
CA MET A 91 -20.78 -17.79 -9.29
C MET A 91 -22.28 -18.09 -9.29
N ARG A 92 -23.01 -17.67 -8.25
CA ARG A 92 -24.48 -17.85 -8.19
C ARG A 92 -25.19 -17.12 -9.32
N ASP A 93 -24.82 -15.88 -9.60
CA ASP A 93 -25.39 -15.11 -10.71
C ASP A 93 -25.15 -15.82 -12.06
N ILE A 94 -23.93 -16.32 -12.30
CA ILE A 94 -23.63 -17.07 -13.55
C ILE A 94 -24.39 -18.40 -13.60
N GLU A 95 -24.57 -19.06 -12.49
CA GLU A 95 -25.33 -20.32 -12.42
C GLU A 95 -26.82 -20.12 -12.73
N GLU A 96 -27.40 -19.02 -12.28
CA GLU A 96 -28.82 -18.68 -12.45
C GLU A 96 -29.11 -18.04 -13.82
N ASN A 97 -28.26 -17.10 -14.26
CA ASN A 97 -28.53 -16.23 -15.40
C ASN A 97 -27.62 -16.51 -16.61
N GLY A 98 -26.60 -17.38 -16.46
CA GLY A 98 -25.56 -17.57 -17.45
C GLY A 98 -24.54 -16.42 -17.48
N GLN A 99 -23.60 -16.51 -18.38
CA GLN A 99 -22.61 -15.44 -18.58
C GLN A 99 -23.18 -14.28 -19.41
N MET A 100 -23.68 -13.24 -18.76
CA MET A 100 -24.29 -12.08 -19.42
C MET A 100 -23.28 -11.17 -20.11
N ILE A 101 -22.10 -10.97 -19.51
CA ILE A 101 -21.07 -10.05 -20.02
C ILE A 101 -19.96 -10.87 -20.66
N PRO A 102 -19.70 -10.74 -21.99
CA PRO A 102 -18.62 -11.44 -22.64
C PRO A 102 -17.25 -10.96 -22.18
N GLY A 103 -16.30 -11.90 -22.11
CA GLY A 103 -14.88 -11.59 -21.91
C GLY A 103 -14.18 -11.10 -23.16
N VAL A 104 -12.86 -11.00 -23.07
CA VAL A 104 -11.97 -10.73 -24.22
C VAL A 104 -10.78 -11.69 -24.12
N VAL A 105 -10.48 -12.38 -25.22
CA VAL A 105 -9.38 -13.33 -25.32
C VAL A 105 -8.46 -12.99 -26.49
N LEU A 106 -7.19 -13.32 -26.35
CA LEU A 106 -6.21 -13.23 -27.43
C LEU A 106 -6.36 -14.40 -28.41
N SER A 107 -5.78 -14.25 -29.57
CA SER A 107 -5.76 -15.31 -30.63
C SER A 107 -5.15 -16.64 -30.17
N ASN A 108 -4.35 -16.63 -29.10
CA ASN A 108 -3.73 -17.82 -28.51
C ASN A 108 -4.52 -18.40 -27.31
N GLY A 109 -5.73 -17.87 -27.05
CA GLY A 109 -6.59 -18.35 -25.97
C GLY A 109 -6.33 -17.72 -24.58
N VAL A 110 -5.46 -16.72 -24.45
CA VAL A 110 -5.23 -16.03 -23.18
C VAL A 110 -6.36 -15.06 -22.89
N VAL A 111 -6.97 -15.18 -21.71
CA VAL A 111 -8.07 -14.32 -21.23
C VAL A 111 -7.53 -13.02 -20.67
N ILE A 112 -7.78 -11.89 -21.34
CA ILE A 112 -7.34 -10.56 -20.90
C ILE A 112 -8.43 -9.77 -20.15
N ASP A 113 -9.71 -10.05 -20.43
CA ASP A 113 -10.84 -9.51 -19.65
C ASP A 113 -11.82 -10.62 -19.28
N GLY A 114 -12.39 -10.50 -18.08
CA GLY A 114 -13.33 -11.46 -17.52
C GLY A 114 -12.68 -12.59 -16.74
N ASN A 115 -11.44 -12.45 -16.25
CA ASN A 115 -10.75 -13.48 -15.47
C ASN A 115 -11.55 -13.94 -14.23
N ARG A 116 -12.27 -13.06 -13.53
CA ARG A 116 -13.16 -13.45 -12.42
C ARG A 116 -14.30 -14.34 -12.91
N ARG A 117 -14.97 -13.96 -14.00
CA ARG A 117 -16.04 -14.79 -14.60
C ARG A 117 -15.51 -16.13 -15.12
N PHE A 118 -14.34 -16.12 -15.73
CA PHE A 118 -13.66 -17.34 -16.18
C PHE A 118 -13.34 -18.26 -15.00
N THR A 119 -12.84 -17.71 -13.88
CA THR A 119 -12.64 -18.45 -12.61
C THR A 119 -13.96 -19.06 -12.12
N CYS A 120 -15.04 -18.27 -12.07
CA CYS A 120 -16.34 -18.76 -11.64
C CYS A 120 -16.85 -19.91 -12.51
N ILE A 121 -16.74 -19.80 -13.83
CA ILE A 121 -17.19 -20.83 -14.78
C ILE A 121 -16.35 -22.10 -14.62
N ARG A 122 -15.02 -22.01 -14.49
CA ARG A 122 -14.15 -23.17 -14.24
C ARG A 122 -14.53 -23.90 -12.95
N ARG A 123 -14.81 -23.15 -11.89
CA ARG A 123 -15.24 -23.71 -10.59
C ARG A 123 -16.63 -24.33 -10.68
N LEU A 124 -17.61 -23.67 -11.32
CA LEU A 124 -18.93 -24.24 -11.56
C LEU A 124 -18.86 -25.55 -12.33
N LYS A 125 -18.05 -25.63 -13.40
CA LYS A 125 -17.82 -26.90 -14.11
C LYS A 125 -17.37 -28.01 -13.16
N ARG A 126 -16.43 -27.70 -12.28
CA ARG A 126 -15.85 -28.67 -11.34
C ARG A 126 -16.85 -29.15 -10.32
N PHE A 127 -17.71 -28.25 -9.82
CA PHE A 127 -18.66 -28.57 -8.76
C PHE A 127 -20.01 -29.09 -9.27
N THR A 128 -20.50 -28.61 -10.40
CA THR A 128 -21.85 -28.93 -10.90
C THR A 128 -21.86 -29.85 -12.11
N GLY A 129 -20.77 -29.87 -12.87
CA GLY A 129 -20.69 -30.65 -14.12
C GLY A 129 -21.67 -30.20 -15.23
N LYS A 130 -22.31 -29.05 -15.08
CA LYS A 130 -23.29 -28.54 -16.08
C LYS A 130 -22.58 -28.21 -17.40
N ILE A 131 -23.20 -28.58 -18.55
CA ILE A 131 -22.67 -28.36 -19.89
C ILE A 131 -22.43 -26.86 -20.17
N ASP A 132 -23.26 -25.96 -19.65
CA ASP A 132 -23.11 -24.53 -19.86
C ASP A 132 -21.83 -23.98 -19.20
N SER A 133 -21.30 -24.66 -18.18
CA SER A 133 -20.02 -24.32 -17.56
C SER A 133 -18.80 -24.83 -18.33
N ASP A 134 -18.97 -25.48 -19.48
CA ASP A 134 -17.88 -25.92 -20.36
C ASP A 134 -17.37 -24.80 -21.27
N TYR A 135 -18.06 -23.70 -21.34
CA TYR A 135 -17.79 -22.63 -22.28
C TYR A 135 -17.65 -21.26 -21.60
N PHE A 136 -16.87 -20.41 -22.24
CA PHE A 136 -16.71 -19.00 -21.90
C PHE A 136 -17.07 -18.15 -23.12
N ASN A 137 -18.00 -17.22 -22.96
CA ASN A 137 -18.40 -16.30 -23.99
C ASN A 137 -17.40 -15.14 -24.04
N ALA A 138 -16.73 -14.93 -25.18
CA ALA A 138 -15.70 -13.90 -25.33
C ALA A 138 -15.55 -13.43 -26.79
N VAL A 139 -15.02 -12.21 -26.92
CA VAL A 139 -14.47 -11.69 -28.17
C VAL A 139 -13.06 -12.25 -28.35
N ILE A 140 -12.70 -12.59 -29.56
CA ILE A 140 -11.34 -13.01 -29.94
C ILE A 140 -10.65 -11.84 -30.62
N LEU A 141 -9.51 -11.40 -30.10
CA LEU A 141 -8.70 -10.34 -30.71
C LEU A 141 -7.83 -10.90 -31.83
N ASP A 142 -7.66 -10.11 -32.87
CA ASP A 142 -6.84 -10.46 -34.04
C ASP A 142 -5.39 -10.74 -33.66
N GLU A 143 -4.69 -11.51 -34.45
CA GLU A 143 -3.31 -11.91 -34.23
C GLU A 143 -2.35 -10.70 -34.17
N GLU A 144 -2.59 -9.67 -34.99
CA GLU A 144 -1.80 -8.44 -35.00
C GLU A 144 -1.85 -7.73 -33.65
N ILE A 145 -3.04 -7.61 -33.05
CA ILE A 145 -3.23 -7.01 -31.73
C ILE A 145 -2.65 -7.91 -30.64
N SER A 146 -2.86 -9.24 -30.81
CA SER A 146 -2.40 -10.23 -29.83
C SER A 146 -0.88 -10.34 -29.71
N LYS A 147 -0.12 -9.82 -30.67
CA LYS A 147 1.36 -9.76 -30.63
C LYS A 147 1.92 -8.47 -30.05
N ASN A 148 1.09 -7.44 -29.86
CA ASN A 148 1.54 -6.15 -29.34
C ASN A 148 1.17 -6.01 -27.85
N GLU A 149 2.15 -6.17 -26.96
CA GLU A 149 1.95 -6.11 -25.50
C GLU A 149 1.38 -4.76 -25.03
N ASN A 150 1.79 -3.65 -25.65
CA ASN A 150 1.29 -2.32 -25.29
C ASN A 150 -0.18 -2.14 -25.70
N ASP A 151 -0.59 -2.66 -26.86
CA ASP A 151 -1.99 -2.63 -27.28
C ASP A 151 -2.86 -3.52 -26.38
N ILE A 152 -2.36 -4.71 -26.02
CA ILE A 152 -3.04 -5.60 -25.05
C ILE A 152 -3.23 -4.87 -23.72
N LYS A 153 -2.21 -4.23 -23.19
CA LYS A 153 -2.26 -3.52 -21.90
C LYS A 153 -3.21 -2.31 -21.97
N ARG A 154 -3.19 -1.56 -23.09
CA ARG A 154 -4.15 -0.46 -23.31
C ARG A 154 -5.60 -0.95 -23.37
N ILE A 155 -5.86 -2.08 -24.04
CA ILE A 155 -7.20 -2.69 -24.08
C ILE A 155 -7.61 -3.15 -22.67
N GLU A 156 -6.73 -3.80 -21.93
CA GLU A 156 -6.96 -4.22 -20.55
C GLU A 156 -7.35 -3.02 -19.67
N TYR A 157 -6.60 -1.91 -19.74
CA TYR A 157 -6.93 -0.68 -19.02
C TYR A 157 -8.27 -0.09 -19.44
N ASN A 158 -8.54 0.02 -20.74
CA ASN A 158 -9.82 0.53 -21.22
C ASN A 158 -10.99 -0.31 -20.70
N LEU A 159 -10.86 -1.63 -20.65
CA LEU A 159 -11.88 -2.54 -20.15
C LEU A 159 -12.04 -2.45 -18.62
N GLN A 160 -10.95 -2.36 -17.89
CA GLN A 160 -10.96 -2.25 -16.44
C GLN A 160 -11.49 -0.87 -15.96
N PHE A 161 -11.16 0.20 -16.67
CA PHE A 161 -11.53 1.56 -16.28
C PHE A 161 -12.80 2.10 -16.96
N ALA A 162 -13.31 1.45 -18.01
CA ALA A 162 -14.58 1.80 -18.65
C ALA A 162 -15.81 1.22 -17.93
N ALA A 163 -15.66 0.11 -17.22
CA ALA A 163 -16.73 -0.47 -16.42
C ALA A 163 -16.89 0.32 -15.10
N GLU A 164 -18.13 0.62 -14.70
CA GLU A 164 -18.46 1.28 -13.40
C GLU A 164 -18.04 0.45 -12.16
N GLU A 165 -17.55 -0.76 -12.35
CA GLU A 165 -17.06 -1.70 -11.34
C GLU A 165 -15.67 -1.36 -10.76
N ARG A 166 -15.30 -0.07 -10.75
CA ARG A 166 -14.01 0.43 -10.20
C ARG A 166 -13.81 0.14 -8.70
N LYS A 167 -14.83 -0.32 -7.99
CA LYS A 167 -14.81 -0.44 -6.52
C LYS A 167 -13.94 -1.58 -5.99
N ASP A 168 -13.58 -2.56 -6.82
CA ASP A 168 -12.96 -3.81 -6.35
C ASP A 168 -11.48 -3.96 -6.69
N TYR A 169 -10.81 -2.92 -7.22
CA TYR A 169 -9.37 -3.02 -7.53
C TYR A 169 -8.56 -2.55 -6.33
N ASN A 170 -7.76 -3.45 -5.75
CA ASN A 170 -6.95 -3.13 -4.58
C ASN A 170 -6.00 -1.94 -4.87
N PRO A 171 -5.96 -0.91 -4.03
CA PRO A 171 -5.09 0.25 -4.23
C PRO A 171 -3.61 -0.11 -4.38
N VAL A 172 -3.11 -1.11 -3.65
CA VAL A 172 -1.71 -1.54 -3.73
C VAL A 172 -1.40 -2.18 -5.09
N ASP A 173 -2.32 -2.97 -5.66
CA ASP A 173 -2.14 -3.51 -7.02
C ASP A 173 -2.07 -2.38 -8.07
N LYS A 174 -2.85 -1.31 -7.88
CA LYS A 174 -2.75 -0.11 -8.75
C LYS A 174 -1.42 0.62 -8.57
N MET A 175 -0.94 0.76 -7.34
CA MET A 175 0.36 1.38 -7.05
C MET A 175 1.48 0.59 -7.72
N TYR A 176 1.46 -0.73 -7.56
CA TYR A 176 2.43 -1.61 -8.21
C TYR A 176 2.36 -1.51 -9.74
N ASP A 177 1.16 -1.58 -10.32
CA ASP A 177 1.01 -1.51 -11.79
C ASP A 177 1.54 -0.17 -12.33
N LEU A 178 1.19 0.96 -11.71
CA LEU A 178 1.71 2.27 -12.09
C LEU A 178 3.24 2.34 -11.97
N TYR A 179 3.79 1.91 -10.84
CA TYR A 179 5.22 1.90 -10.59
C TYR A 179 5.95 1.01 -11.61
N HIS A 180 5.47 -0.20 -11.80
CA HIS A 180 6.04 -1.17 -12.74
C HIS A 180 6.02 -0.67 -14.19
N GLN A 181 4.90 -0.10 -14.65
CA GLN A 181 4.78 0.37 -16.03
C GLN A 181 5.57 1.64 -16.32
N VAL A 182 5.64 2.57 -15.36
CA VAL A 182 6.24 3.90 -15.60
C VAL A 182 7.70 3.96 -15.15
N ILE A 183 8.05 3.30 -14.05
CA ILE A 183 9.39 3.39 -13.45
C ILE A 183 10.27 2.19 -13.80
N GLU A 184 9.81 0.97 -13.55
CA GLU A 184 10.64 -0.23 -13.74
C GLU A 184 10.81 -0.58 -15.21
N THR A 185 9.72 -0.82 -15.92
CA THR A 185 9.76 -1.29 -17.30
C THR A 185 9.78 -0.17 -18.34
N LYS A 186 9.32 1.02 -17.94
CA LYS A 186 9.21 2.21 -18.82
C LYS A 186 8.40 1.94 -20.09
N ASN A 187 7.43 1.03 -19.99
CA ASN A 187 6.52 0.70 -21.09
C ASN A 187 5.59 1.87 -21.45
N PHE A 188 5.31 2.72 -20.46
CA PHE A 188 4.50 3.93 -20.59
C PHE A 188 5.21 5.12 -19.94
N THR A 189 5.10 6.27 -20.57
CA THR A 189 5.26 7.54 -19.85
C THR A 189 4.06 7.76 -18.94
N LEU A 190 4.17 8.64 -17.94
CA LEU A 190 3.05 8.96 -17.07
C LEU A 190 1.84 9.49 -17.86
N ASP A 191 2.08 10.32 -18.88
CA ASP A 191 1.02 10.86 -19.73
C ASP A 191 0.31 9.77 -20.53
N GLU A 192 1.03 8.81 -21.09
CA GLU A 192 0.45 7.64 -21.76
C GLU A 192 -0.35 6.75 -20.81
N TYR A 193 0.16 6.53 -19.59
CA TYR A 193 -0.55 5.81 -18.54
C TYR A 193 -1.86 6.50 -18.16
N CYS A 194 -1.82 7.83 -17.95
CA CYS A 194 -3.01 8.63 -17.69
C CYS A 194 -4.03 8.55 -18.83
N ALA A 195 -3.58 8.64 -20.07
CA ALA A 195 -4.45 8.53 -21.25
C ALA A 195 -5.10 7.13 -21.35
N ALA A 196 -4.35 6.05 -21.06
CA ALA A 196 -4.85 4.69 -21.09
C ALA A 196 -5.83 4.37 -19.95
N THR A 197 -5.56 4.88 -18.74
CA THR A 197 -6.35 4.61 -17.52
C THR A 197 -7.44 5.66 -17.26
N LYS A 198 -7.47 6.76 -18.03
CA LYS A 198 -8.34 7.92 -17.80
C LYS A 198 -8.15 8.56 -16.41
N MET A 199 -7.00 8.35 -15.79
CA MET A 199 -6.63 8.99 -14.54
C MET A 199 -6.23 10.44 -14.81
N LYS A 200 -6.60 11.36 -13.91
CA LYS A 200 -6.11 12.74 -13.99
C LYS A 200 -4.61 12.76 -13.68
N LYS A 201 -3.85 13.58 -14.40
CA LYS A 201 -2.40 13.65 -14.24
C LYS A 201 -1.98 13.99 -12.80
N SER A 202 -2.64 14.95 -12.15
CA SER A 202 -2.38 15.31 -10.75
C SER A 202 -2.56 14.13 -9.79
N ASP A 203 -3.60 13.32 -10.04
CA ASP A 203 -3.89 12.16 -9.20
C ASP A 203 -2.86 11.05 -9.44
N ALA A 204 -2.46 10.86 -10.71
CA ALA A 204 -1.43 9.91 -11.10
C ALA A 204 -0.05 10.28 -10.53
N GLU A 205 0.32 11.57 -10.54
CA GLU A 205 1.56 12.07 -9.94
C GLU A 205 1.60 11.79 -8.43
N THR A 206 0.51 12.10 -7.72
CA THR A 206 0.41 11.83 -6.27
C THR A 206 0.48 10.33 -5.98
N PHE A 207 -0.23 9.55 -6.78
CA PHE A 207 -0.26 8.10 -6.61
C PHE A 207 1.09 7.44 -6.94
N LEU A 208 1.81 7.97 -7.93
CA LEU A 208 3.16 7.52 -8.27
C LEU A 208 4.16 7.86 -7.17
N GLU A 209 4.08 9.06 -6.58
CA GLU A 209 4.91 9.43 -5.42
C GLU A 209 4.70 8.44 -4.25
N ALA A 210 3.45 8.10 -3.95
CA ALA A 210 3.14 7.10 -2.93
C ALA A 210 3.65 5.70 -3.30
N ALA A 211 3.57 5.31 -4.56
CA ALA A 211 4.09 4.04 -5.03
C ALA A 211 5.63 3.97 -4.91
N ILE A 212 6.34 5.05 -5.22
CA ILE A 212 7.81 5.14 -5.05
C ILE A 212 8.16 5.00 -3.56
N VAL A 213 7.49 5.74 -2.69
CA VAL A 213 7.72 5.67 -1.23
C VAL A 213 7.38 4.29 -0.69
N THR A 214 6.33 3.64 -1.20
CA THR A 214 6.00 2.24 -0.84
C THR A 214 7.15 1.30 -1.21
N LYS A 215 7.70 1.43 -2.42
CA LYS A 215 8.84 0.60 -2.85
C LYS A 215 10.08 0.86 -1.99
N GLU A 216 10.39 2.13 -1.70
CA GLU A 216 11.51 2.49 -0.81
C GLU A 216 11.31 1.92 0.61
N PHE A 217 10.08 1.90 1.13
CA PHE A 217 9.78 1.26 2.40
C PHE A 217 9.95 -0.26 2.35
N LEU A 218 9.48 -0.91 1.29
CA LEU A 218 9.68 -2.34 1.10
C LEU A 218 11.18 -2.68 1.03
N ASP A 219 11.97 -1.89 0.31
CA ASP A 219 13.43 -2.06 0.26
C ASP A 219 14.08 -1.85 1.63
N TYR A 220 13.62 -0.85 2.39
CA TYR A 220 14.11 -0.56 3.74
C TYR A 220 13.92 -1.74 4.68
N ILE A 221 12.76 -2.39 4.65
CA ILE A 221 12.51 -3.59 5.47
C ILE A 221 13.08 -4.89 4.87
N GLY A 222 13.82 -4.79 3.75
CA GLY A 222 14.37 -5.95 3.03
C GLY A 222 13.30 -6.86 2.41
N CYS A 223 12.15 -6.29 2.06
CA CYS A 223 11.03 -6.96 1.40
C CYS A 223 10.90 -6.43 -0.02
N ASP A 224 11.18 -7.24 -1.01
CA ASP A 224 11.03 -6.85 -2.42
C ASP A 224 9.63 -7.14 -3.00
N LYS A 225 8.72 -7.68 -2.17
CA LYS A 225 7.41 -8.17 -2.60
C LYS A 225 6.26 -7.26 -2.20
N TRP A 226 5.50 -6.83 -3.17
CA TRP A 226 4.35 -5.95 -2.97
C TRP A 226 3.11 -6.62 -2.34
N ASP A 227 3.04 -7.95 -2.30
CA ASP A 227 1.97 -8.66 -1.62
C ASP A 227 1.98 -8.42 -0.10
N TYR A 228 3.15 -8.17 0.50
CA TYR A 228 3.24 -7.70 1.87
C TYR A 228 2.50 -6.37 2.06
N ALA A 229 2.79 -5.36 1.22
CA ALA A 229 2.12 -4.06 1.27
C ALA A 229 0.59 -4.20 1.11
N LYS A 230 0.14 -5.13 0.27
CA LYS A 230 -1.27 -5.46 0.08
C LYS A 230 -1.88 -6.12 1.32
N LYS A 231 -1.18 -7.08 1.92
CA LYS A 231 -1.61 -7.82 3.12
C LYS A 231 -1.85 -6.89 4.31
N VAL A 232 -0.92 -5.95 4.55
CA VAL A 232 -1.02 -5.00 5.66
C VAL A 232 -1.83 -3.74 5.31
N ASN A 233 -2.33 -3.63 4.08
CA ASN A 233 -3.15 -2.51 3.59
C ASN A 233 -2.49 -1.13 3.79
N ILE A 234 -1.21 -1.03 3.46
CA ILE A 234 -0.33 0.10 3.81
C ILE A 234 -0.60 1.38 3.00
N HIS A 235 -1.38 1.30 1.89
CA HIS A 235 -1.50 2.39 0.91
C HIS A 235 -1.89 3.74 1.51
N GLY A 236 -2.84 3.78 2.43
CA GLY A 236 -3.29 5.04 3.05
C GLY A 236 -2.21 5.70 3.90
N HIS A 237 -1.37 4.91 4.58
CA HIS A 237 -0.22 5.42 5.33
C HIS A 237 0.88 5.93 4.38
N MET A 238 1.16 5.21 3.29
CA MET A 238 2.16 5.61 2.30
C MET A 238 1.77 6.86 1.53
N ASP A 239 0.47 7.07 1.25
CA ASP A 239 -0.04 8.32 0.68
C ASP A 239 0.25 9.52 1.60
N GLU A 240 0.00 9.38 2.90
CA GLU A 240 0.31 10.45 3.87
C GLU A 240 1.82 10.65 4.04
N ILE A 241 2.61 9.58 4.12
CA ILE A 241 4.07 9.66 4.21
C ILE A 241 4.64 10.38 2.97
N ALA A 242 4.26 9.97 1.76
CA ALA A 242 4.73 10.58 0.52
C ALA A 242 4.42 12.08 0.45
N LYS A 243 3.18 12.45 0.80
CA LYS A 243 2.73 13.85 0.85
C LYS A 243 3.57 14.70 1.81
N HIS A 244 3.91 14.17 2.97
CA HIS A 244 4.70 14.88 3.97
C HIS A 244 6.19 14.89 3.62
N LEU A 245 6.74 13.82 3.05
CA LEU A 245 8.11 13.77 2.57
C LEU A 245 8.37 14.77 1.44
N LYS A 246 7.39 15.04 0.59
CA LYS A 246 7.48 16.08 -0.46
C LYS A 246 7.82 17.45 0.11
N TYR A 247 7.32 17.79 1.29
CA TYR A 247 7.70 19.02 1.98
C TYR A 247 9.20 19.03 2.30
N PHE A 248 9.73 17.98 2.94
CA PHE A 248 11.14 17.90 3.32
C PHE A 248 12.05 17.90 2.09
N LYS A 249 11.70 17.15 1.05
CA LYS A 249 12.44 17.14 -0.22
C LYS A 249 12.61 18.53 -0.83
N ASN A 250 11.57 19.37 -0.74
CA ASN A 250 11.54 20.68 -1.37
C ASN A 250 12.07 21.82 -0.47
N LYS A 251 11.94 21.73 0.84
CA LYS A 251 12.22 22.81 1.79
C LYS A 251 13.37 22.53 2.73
N GLU A 252 13.60 21.29 3.08
CA GLU A 252 14.62 20.87 4.05
C GLU A 252 15.35 19.61 3.55
N PRO A 253 16.01 19.66 2.36
CA PRO A 253 16.57 18.48 1.71
C PRO A 253 17.69 17.81 2.53
N ASN A 254 18.36 18.55 3.41
CA ASN A 254 19.44 18.01 4.25
C ASN A 254 18.96 16.96 5.26
N ILE A 255 17.68 17.01 5.64
CA ILE A 255 17.09 16.08 6.61
C ILE A 255 16.07 15.14 5.97
N TYR A 256 15.90 15.20 4.65
CA TYR A 256 14.90 14.39 3.94
C TYR A 256 15.05 12.90 4.22
N GLU A 257 16.26 12.37 4.09
CA GLU A 257 16.51 10.93 4.34
C GLU A 257 16.23 10.54 5.80
N MET A 258 16.62 11.38 6.75
CA MET A 258 16.35 11.14 8.17
C MET A 258 14.84 11.13 8.44
N MET A 259 14.10 12.11 7.93
CA MET A 259 12.65 12.17 8.09
C MET A 259 11.94 10.99 7.42
N LYS A 260 12.46 10.50 6.28
CA LYS A 260 11.96 9.28 5.64
C LYS A 260 12.13 8.06 6.54
N LEU A 261 13.31 7.87 7.11
CA LEU A 261 13.57 6.77 8.04
C LEU A 261 12.68 6.85 9.28
N ILE A 262 12.49 8.04 9.85
CA ILE A 262 11.59 8.25 10.99
C ILE A 262 10.16 7.81 10.65
N MET A 263 9.65 8.21 9.48
CA MET A 263 8.29 7.86 9.06
C MET A 263 8.16 6.36 8.73
N PHE A 264 9.20 5.74 8.20
CA PHE A 264 9.24 4.28 7.97
C PHE A 264 9.27 3.51 9.29
N ASN A 265 10.04 3.99 10.26
CA ASN A 265 10.07 3.41 11.60
C ASN A 265 8.71 3.53 12.33
N MET A 266 7.97 4.63 12.10
CA MET A 266 6.60 4.76 12.60
C MET A 266 5.65 3.70 12.02
N GLU A 267 5.85 3.29 10.77
CA GLU A 267 5.05 2.23 10.17
C GLU A 267 5.40 0.85 10.72
N ILE A 268 6.65 0.62 11.12
CA ILE A 268 7.09 -0.63 11.75
C ILE A 268 6.61 -0.73 13.19
N VAL A 269 6.92 0.29 14.00
CA VAL A 269 6.67 0.32 15.45
C VAL A 269 5.20 0.59 15.79
N LYS A 270 4.47 1.31 14.91
CA LYS A 270 3.06 1.68 15.06
C LYS A 270 2.74 2.29 16.43
N PRO A 271 3.41 3.40 16.81
CA PRO A 271 3.25 4.04 18.13
C PRO A 271 1.80 4.46 18.40
N LYS A 272 0.99 4.59 17.34
CA LYS A 272 -0.47 4.77 17.34
C LYS A 272 -1.08 4.01 16.17
N LYS A 273 -2.34 3.57 16.33
CA LYS A 273 -3.09 2.86 15.27
C LYS A 273 -3.21 3.66 13.96
N ASP A 274 -3.35 4.98 14.04
CA ASP A 274 -3.41 5.88 12.88
C ASP A 274 -2.03 6.52 12.64
N VAL A 275 -1.18 5.79 11.94
CA VAL A 275 0.17 6.24 11.55
C VAL A 275 0.11 7.50 10.69
N GLY A 276 -0.85 7.60 9.76
CA GLY A 276 -1.00 8.78 8.90
C GLY A 276 -1.26 10.06 9.68
N LYS A 277 -2.12 10.01 10.70
CA LYS A 277 -2.36 11.14 11.59
C LYS A 277 -1.11 11.50 12.38
N TYR A 278 -0.34 10.50 12.80
CA TYR A 278 0.88 10.69 13.56
C TYR A 278 1.98 11.37 12.74
N VAL A 279 2.20 10.94 11.51
CA VAL A 279 3.09 11.56 10.51
C VAL A 279 2.71 13.02 10.25
N ARG A 280 1.42 13.30 10.11
CA ARG A 280 0.89 14.65 9.92
C ARG A 280 1.19 15.56 11.11
N ASN A 281 0.98 15.08 12.33
CA ASN A 281 1.28 15.82 13.54
C ASN A 281 2.79 16.11 13.67
N LEU A 282 3.63 15.10 13.45
CA LEU A 282 5.08 15.27 13.41
C LEU A 282 5.47 16.39 12.45
N THR A 283 5.06 16.28 11.19
CA THR A 283 5.45 17.25 10.16
C THR A 283 5.01 18.67 10.50
N ASN A 284 3.78 18.84 11.02
CA ASN A 284 3.25 20.15 11.36
C ASN A 284 3.99 20.79 12.54
N ASN A 285 4.39 20.00 13.54
CA ASN A 285 5.15 20.48 14.68
C ASN A 285 6.60 20.75 14.28
N PHE A 286 7.23 19.87 13.51
CA PHE A 286 8.60 20.05 13.04
C PHE A 286 8.77 21.36 12.25
N LYS A 287 7.80 21.69 11.36
CA LYS A 287 7.79 22.96 10.62
C LYS A 287 7.79 24.21 11.50
N LYS A 288 7.21 24.14 12.69
CA LYS A 288 7.06 25.26 13.62
C LYS A 288 8.15 25.30 14.68
N ALA A 289 8.86 24.19 14.88
CA ALA A 289 9.88 24.08 15.90
C ALA A 289 11.09 24.97 15.60
N LYS A 290 11.72 25.50 16.65
CA LYS A 290 13.02 26.18 16.58
C LYS A 290 14.14 25.17 16.31
N GLU A 291 15.24 25.62 15.71
CA GLU A 291 16.34 24.73 15.30
C GLU A 291 16.86 23.84 16.43
N ASP A 292 17.13 24.41 17.62
CA ASP A 292 17.59 23.62 18.78
C ASP A 292 16.62 22.46 19.14
N SER A 293 15.31 22.69 18.94
CA SER A 293 14.28 21.68 19.22
C SER A 293 14.22 20.63 18.11
N LYS A 294 14.46 21.02 16.87
CA LYS A 294 14.59 20.11 15.74
C LYS A 294 15.79 19.21 15.89
N GLU A 295 16.97 19.78 16.21
CA GLU A 295 18.20 19.04 16.42
C GLU A 295 18.05 18.00 17.54
N LYS A 296 17.47 18.41 18.67
CA LYS A 296 17.22 17.49 19.79
C LYS A 296 16.27 16.35 19.39
N PHE A 297 15.18 16.66 18.70
CA PHE A 297 14.25 15.66 18.20
C PHE A 297 14.94 14.66 17.25
N LEU A 298 15.75 15.15 16.32
CA LEU A 298 16.48 14.29 15.38
C LEU A 298 17.49 13.38 16.09
N GLN A 299 18.17 13.86 17.13
CA GLN A 299 19.08 13.03 17.97
C GLN A 299 18.30 11.91 18.68
N GLU A 300 17.16 12.22 19.29
CA GLU A 300 16.30 11.21 19.92
C GLU A 300 15.82 10.15 18.90
N GLN A 301 15.48 10.58 17.69
CA GLN A 301 15.06 9.66 16.62
C GLN A 301 16.22 8.81 16.07
N GLU A 302 17.45 9.30 16.10
CA GLU A 302 18.63 8.52 15.73
C GLU A 302 18.86 7.38 16.73
N GLU A 303 18.70 7.62 18.03
CA GLU A 303 18.78 6.59 19.07
C GLU A 303 17.68 5.53 18.90
N ILE A 304 16.45 5.93 18.57
CA ILE A 304 15.34 5.02 18.24
C ILE A 304 15.68 4.18 17.00
N ASN A 305 16.21 4.79 15.96
CA ASN A 305 16.60 4.11 14.73
C ASN A 305 17.66 3.02 14.97
N GLU A 306 18.64 3.28 15.83
CA GLU A 306 19.65 2.26 16.21
C GLU A 306 19.02 1.03 16.90
N LYS A 307 17.91 1.19 17.61
CA LYS A 307 17.16 0.07 18.23
C LYS A 307 16.37 -0.75 17.21
N ILE A 308 15.94 -0.13 16.11
CA ILE A 308 15.16 -0.78 15.04
C ILE A 308 16.06 -1.49 14.03
N LYS A 309 17.24 -0.96 13.73
CA LYS A 309 18.19 -1.52 12.75
C LYS A 309 18.44 -3.04 12.89
N PRO A 310 18.65 -3.61 14.09
CA PRO A 310 18.86 -5.05 14.25
C PRO A 310 17.67 -5.92 13.81
N ILE A 311 16.47 -5.34 13.80
CA ILE A 311 15.26 -6.05 13.40
C ILE A 311 15.17 -6.13 11.87
N ILE A 312 15.54 -5.02 11.21
CA ILE A 312 15.48 -4.87 9.76
C ILE A 312 16.66 -5.57 9.08
N ASN A 313 17.86 -5.48 9.67
CA ASN A 313 19.13 -5.97 9.09
C ASN A 313 19.50 -7.38 9.58
N ASP A 314 18.54 -8.17 10.02
CA ASP A 314 18.80 -9.55 10.44
C ASP A 314 18.90 -10.48 9.21
N ASP A 315 20.12 -10.62 8.70
CA ASP A 315 20.41 -11.46 7.53
C ASP A 315 20.36 -12.96 7.84
N SER A 316 20.20 -13.34 9.10
CA SER A 316 20.06 -14.75 9.51
C SER A 316 18.65 -15.31 9.26
N LEU A 317 17.66 -14.44 9.10
CA LEU A 317 16.27 -14.78 8.89
C LEU A 317 15.96 -14.97 7.41
N SER A 318 15.16 -16.00 7.12
CA SER A 318 14.52 -16.12 5.80
C SER A 318 13.55 -14.93 5.57
N TYR A 319 13.18 -14.70 4.31
CA TYR A 319 12.22 -13.67 3.94
C TYR A 319 10.92 -13.76 4.76
N ASP A 320 10.32 -14.95 4.83
CA ASP A 320 9.03 -15.14 5.51
C ASP A 320 9.14 -14.91 7.03
N GLU A 321 10.26 -15.33 7.66
CA GLU A 321 10.53 -15.09 9.08
C GLU A 321 10.74 -13.60 9.37
N LYS A 322 11.48 -12.90 8.52
CA LYS A 322 11.70 -11.45 8.64
C LYS A 322 10.39 -10.68 8.56
N ILE A 323 9.55 -10.99 7.58
CA ILE A 323 8.25 -10.37 7.42
C ILE A 323 7.34 -10.68 8.61
N ALA A 324 7.30 -11.93 9.08
CA ALA A 324 6.53 -12.29 10.26
C ALA A 324 7.00 -11.54 11.52
N LYS A 325 8.32 -11.34 11.67
CA LYS A 325 8.90 -10.55 12.78
C LYS A 325 8.48 -9.08 12.72
N ILE A 326 8.47 -8.48 11.53
CA ILE A 326 8.04 -7.09 11.34
C ILE A 326 6.51 -6.94 11.54
N GLU A 327 5.71 -7.85 11.02
CA GLU A 327 4.24 -7.83 11.19
C GLU A 327 3.81 -7.95 12.65
N ASN A 328 4.51 -8.80 13.41
CA ASN A 328 4.22 -9.06 14.81
C ASN A 328 5.14 -8.27 15.75
N TYR A 329 5.76 -7.21 15.22
CA TYR A 329 6.61 -6.37 16.04
C TYR A 329 5.76 -5.67 17.11
N ASP A 330 6.00 -6.02 18.36
CA ASP A 330 5.26 -5.54 19.53
C ASP A 330 6.25 -5.19 20.64
N ASP A 331 6.94 -4.05 20.47
CA ASP A 331 7.80 -3.44 21.46
C ASP A 331 7.10 -2.21 22.03
N GLU A 332 6.31 -2.42 23.08
CA GLU A 332 5.56 -1.35 23.74
C GLU A 332 6.48 -0.24 24.26
N ASP A 333 7.69 -0.56 24.74
CA ASP A 333 8.62 0.43 25.26
C ASP A 333 9.11 1.34 24.16
N LEU A 334 9.49 0.79 23.02
CA LEU A 334 9.92 1.56 21.86
C LEU A 334 8.76 2.36 21.24
N ALA A 335 7.56 1.80 21.22
CA ALA A 335 6.36 2.50 20.77
C ALA A 335 6.03 3.71 21.66
N ILE A 336 6.15 3.57 22.96
CA ILE A 336 5.98 4.65 23.93
C ILE A 336 7.09 5.70 23.78
N GLU A 337 8.34 5.29 23.63
CA GLU A 337 9.49 6.19 23.44
C GLU A 337 9.29 7.05 22.19
N MET A 338 8.98 6.42 21.05
CA MET A 338 8.71 7.12 19.79
C MET A 338 7.50 8.06 19.91
N TYR A 339 6.43 7.63 20.56
CA TYR A 339 5.27 8.45 20.83
C TYR A 339 5.63 9.69 21.66
N ASN A 340 6.35 9.49 22.75
CA ASN A 340 6.72 10.56 23.70
C ASN A 340 7.65 11.59 23.02
N SER A 341 8.57 11.18 22.17
CA SER A 341 9.45 12.10 21.44
C SER A 341 8.63 13.08 20.56
N VAL A 342 7.63 12.59 19.82
CA VAL A 342 6.76 13.46 19.02
C VAL A 342 5.84 14.32 19.89
N GLN A 343 5.35 13.81 21.03
CA GLN A 343 4.54 14.61 21.97
C GLN A 343 5.39 15.71 22.61
N THR A 344 6.64 15.40 22.94
CA THR A 344 7.60 16.39 23.46
C THR A 344 7.83 17.52 22.46
N LEU A 345 8.04 17.18 21.18
CA LEU A 345 8.16 18.19 20.12
C LEU A 345 6.89 19.04 20.02
N SER A 346 5.71 18.43 20.07
CA SER A 346 4.42 19.12 20.05
C SER A 346 4.30 20.12 21.21
N TYR A 347 4.57 19.66 22.43
CA TYR A 347 4.54 20.49 23.62
C TYR A 347 5.54 21.65 23.57
N VAL A 348 6.76 21.38 23.10
CA VAL A 348 7.79 22.41 22.93
C VAL A 348 7.33 23.49 21.96
N VAL A 349 6.72 23.11 20.83
CA VAL A 349 6.18 24.05 19.83
C VAL A 349 5.04 24.90 20.41
N GLU A 350 4.13 24.28 21.14
CA GLU A 350 3.01 24.97 21.78
C GLU A 350 3.47 25.98 22.86
N THR A 351 4.57 25.69 23.50
CA THR A 351 5.09 26.48 24.63
C THR A 351 6.32 27.30 24.32
N GLN A 352 6.85 27.26 23.09
CA GLN A 352 8.13 27.89 22.72
C GLN A 352 8.17 29.40 22.95
N ASP A 353 7.03 30.08 22.85
CA ASP A 353 6.92 31.53 23.05
C ASP A 353 6.44 31.90 24.46
N MET A 354 6.21 30.89 25.33
CA MET A 354 5.87 31.15 26.74
C MET A 354 7.14 31.48 27.53
N ASN A 355 7.04 32.47 28.42
CA ASN A 355 8.11 32.74 29.36
C ASN A 355 8.24 31.61 30.41
N VAL A 356 9.38 31.57 31.12
CA VAL A 356 9.71 30.51 32.09
C VAL A 356 8.66 30.41 33.20
N SER A 357 8.17 31.56 33.72
CA SER A 357 7.15 31.61 34.77
C SER A 357 5.86 30.90 34.31
N LYS A 358 5.36 31.24 33.14
CA LYS A 358 4.12 30.65 32.59
C LYS A 358 4.27 29.14 32.33
N LYS A 359 5.46 28.69 31.91
CA LYS A 359 5.75 27.26 31.78
C LYS A 359 5.70 26.54 33.15
N MET A 360 6.27 27.15 34.15
CA MET A 360 6.26 26.60 35.52
C MET A 360 4.84 26.56 36.11
N ASP A 361 4.03 27.59 35.87
CA ASP A 361 2.64 27.62 36.29
C ASP A 361 1.82 26.48 35.62
N ASN A 362 2.03 26.23 34.32
CA ASN A 362 1.38 25.13 33.64
C ASN A 362 1.77 23.77 34.20
N ILE A 363 3.08 23.54 34.45
CA ILE A 363 3.57 22.30 35.06
C ILE A 363 2.93 22.11 36.43
N PHE A 364 2.85 23.17 37.26
CA PHE A 364 2.23 23.10 38.54
C PHE A 364 0.73 22.78 38.53
N GLN A 365 -0.01 23.32 37.54
CA GLN A 365 -1.42 22.96 37.34
C GLN A 365 -1.59 21.48 36.94
N LEU A 366 -0.76 20.98 36.03
CA LEU A 366 -0.78 19.55 35.65
C LEU A 366 -0.46 18.64 36.84
N LEU A 367 0.52 19.00 37.67
CA LEU A 367 0.86 18.23 38.88
C LEU A 367 -0.29 18.17 39.91
N LYS A 368 -1.13 19.21 39.98
CA LYS A 368 -2.32 19.19 40.86
C LYS A 368 -3.41 18.22 40.39
N GLU A 369 -3.43 17.86 39.12
CA GLU A 369 -4.39 16.90 38.55
C GLU A 369 -3.94 15.44 38.76
N VAL A 370 -2.71 15.22 39.24
CA VAL A 370 -2.20 13.86 39.50
C VAL A 370 -2.88 13.33 40.75
N ASP A 371 -3.57 12.24 40.62
CA ASP A 371 -4.18 11.51 41.74
C ASP A 371 -3.10 10.64 42.44
N GLU A 372 -2.60 11.11 43.53
CA GLU A 372 -1.57 10.46 44.34
C GLU A 372 -2.04 9.13 44.94
N ASP A 373 -3.33 9.01 45.21
CA ASP A 373 -3.95 7.79 45.78
C ASP A 373 -3.99 6.65 44.77
N SER A 374 -3.87 6.95 43.48
CA SER A 374 -3.81 5.94 42.40
C SER A 374 -2.45 5.24 42.31
N VAL A 375 -1.38 5.84 42.84
CA VAL A 375 0.01 5.34 42.68
C VAL A 375 0.20 3.89 43.16
N PRO A 376 -0.35 3.46 44.34
CA PRO A 376 -0.18 2.08 44.81
C PRO A 376 -0.82 1.01 43.91
N PHE A 377 -1.76 1.41 43.02
CA PHE A 377 -2.48 0.50 42.12
C PHE A 377 -1.88 0.42 40.73
N LEU A 378 -0.78 1.14 40.46
CA LEU A 378 -0.09 1.11 39.18
C LEU A 378 0.66 -0.22 38.99
N PRO A 379 0.72 -0.73 37.75
CA PRO A 379 1.60 -1.83 37.38
C PRO A 379 3.06 -1.52 37.79
N GLN A 380 3.82 -2.57 38.12
CA GLN A 380 5.23 -2.39 38.59
C GLN A 380 6.10 -1.61 37.58
N ARG A 381 5.85 -1.78 36.28
CA ARG A 381 6.52 -1.07 35.20
C ARG A 381 6.24 0.44 35.27
N ASP A 382 4.97 0.82 35.47
CA ASP A 382 4.56 2.22 35.53
C ASP A 382 5.09 2.89 36.80
N LEU A 383 5.18 2.15 37.91
CA LEU A 383 5.83 2.61 39.14
C LEU A 383 7.33 2.94 38.95
N ILE A 384 8.05 2.11 38.17
CA ILE A 384 9.45 2.36 37.82
C ILE A 384 9.57 3.63 36.97
N SER A 385 8.73 3.75 35.94
CA SER A 385 8.68 4.92 35.06
C SER A 385 8.36 6.19 35.86
N LEU A 386 7.34 6.15 36.71
CA LEU A 386 6.94 7.26 37.58
C LEU A 386 8.08 7.68 38.49
N LYS A 387 8.77 6.73 39.15
CA LYS A 387 9.92 7.00 40.02
C LYS A 387 11.04 7.72 39.28
N ASN A 388 11.35 7.29 38.07
CA ASN A 388 12.39 7.92 37.23
C ASN A 388 11.97 9.34 36.81
N THR A 389 10.73 9.53 36.39
CA THR A 389 10.18 10.83 36.01
C THR A 389 10.18 11.81 37.20
N THR A 390 9.76 11.36 38.38
CA THR A 390 9.77 12.18 39.61
C THR A 390 11.17 12.65 39.94
N ARG A 391 12.17 11.75 39.89
CA ARG A 391 13.56 12.11 40.09
C ARG A 391 14.08 13.15 39.09
N CYS A 392 13.75 13.00 37.81
CA CYS A 392 14.13 13.97 36.78
C CYS A 392 13.48 15.36 37.02
N LEU A 393 12.23 15.38 37.49
CA LEU A 393 11.54 16.63 37.87
C LEU A 393 12.22 17.30 39.05
N GLU A 394 12.56 16.56 40.12
CA GLU A 394 13.28 17.06 41.28
C GLU A 394 14.62 17.70 40.90
N ASP A 395 15.44 16.98 40.12
CA ASP A 395 16.73 17.47 39.60
C ASP A 395 16.57 18.77 38.78
N LYS A 396 15.54 18.85 37.96
CA LYS A 396 15.28 20.04 37.13
C LYS A 396 14.82 21.22 37.97
N ILE A 397 13.95 20.98 38.93
CA ILE A 397 13.46 22.02 39.85
C ILE A 397 14.62 22.56 40.68
N GLU A 398 15.52 21.69 41.16
CA GLU A 398 16.69 22.11 41.91
C GLU A 398 17.64 23.00 41.11
N ARG A 399 17.89 22.66 39.82
CA ARG A 399 18.68 23.51 38.92
C ARG A 399 18.04 24.90 38.71
N ILE A 400 16.71 24.93 38.57
CA ILE A 400 15.98 26.22 38.43
C ILE A 400 16.12 27.05 39.72
N LYS A 401 15.95 26.45 40.88
CA LYS A 401 16.16 27.14 42.20
C LYS A 401 17.56 27.70 42.32
N ASN A 402 18.58 26.92 41.95
CA ASN A 402 19.95 27.37 42.00
C ASN A 402 20.20 28.58 41.13
N LYS A 403 19.63 28.60 39.90
CA LYS A 403 19.72 29.76 39.01
C LYS A 403 18.97 30.99 39.53
N LEU A 404 17.84 30.82 40.18
CA LEU A 404 17.12 31.91 40.84
C LEU A 404 17.95 32.50 41.98
N ASN A 405 18.54 31.66 42.84
CA ASN A 405 19.38 32.07 43.93
C ASN A 405 20.67 32.80 43.47
N GLU A 406 21.29 32.37 42.38
CA GLU A 406 22.40 33.07 41.74
C GLU A 406 21.99 34.48 41.32
N TYR A 407 20.87 34.62 40.61
CA TYR A 407 20.35 35.88 40.11
C TYR A 407 20.00 36.87 41.28
N GLU A 408 19.38 36.37 42.36
CA GLU A 408 19.06 37.17 43.52
C GLU A 408 20.31 37.68 44.22
N LYS A 409 21.38 36.90 44.32
CA LYS A 409 22.68 37.33 44.87
C LYS A 409 23.34 38.41 44.05
N ASP A 410 23.33 38.25 42.71
CA ASP A 410 23.90 39.25 41.79
C ASP A 410 23.08 40.56 41.79
N SER A 411 21.73 40.47 41.89
CA SER A 411 20.85 41.62 41.94
C SER A 411 20.93 42.43 43.26
N ASN A 412 21.37 41.80 44.36
CA ASN A 412 21.57 42.46 45.65
C ASN A 412 22.99 43.07 45.83
N GLN A 413 23.87 42.91 44.82
CA GLN A 413 25.21 43.51 44.79
C GLN A 413 25.30 44.76 43.92
N HIS A 414 24.21 45.14 43.29
CA HIS A 414 24.05 46.39 42.52
C HIS A 414 22.95 47.25 43.12
#